data_675f2a92bf6006ab0ffe37f107446b28
#
_entry.id   675f2a92bf6006ab0ffe37f107446b28
#
_cell.length_a   1.000
_cell.length_b   1.000
_cell.length_c   1.000
_cell.angle_alpha   90.00
_cell.angle_beta   90.00
_cell.angle_gamma   90.00
#
_symmetry.space_group_name_H-M   'P 1'
#
loop_
_entity.id
_entity.type
_entity.pdbx_description
1 polymer ?
#
loop_
_entity_poly.entity_id
_entity_poly.type
_entity_poly.pdbx_seq_one_letter_code
_entity_poly.pdbx_strand_id
1 'polypeptide(L)'
;MDAVQLAQELIALESMNPGGSETACAQRLGGLLDKAGFTTSYHEFAPGRTSVVASRGGSPGSQHLCFAGHIDTVPLGNAAWSIDAFAGEIRDGKLYGRGSTDMKAGIAAFVSAAIEMGDALDDGPGTLLIMAAGEE
;
A
#
# COMPACT_ATOMS: atom_id res chain seq x y z
N MET A 1 -8.56 4.99 -9.68
CA MET A 1 -7.23 4.44 -10.05
C MET A 1 -7.36 2.95 -10.21
N ASP A 2 -6.71 2.36 -11.21
CA ASP A 2 -6.73 0.89 -11.40
C ASP A 2 -5.85 0.21 -10.32
N ALA A 3 -6.45 -0.71 -9.57
CA ALA A 3 -5.77 -1.45 -8.51
C ALA A 3 -4.61 -2.32 -9.04
N VAL A 4 -4.75 -2.88 -10.25
CA VAL A 4 -3.69 -3.69 -10.88
C VAL A 4 -2.48 -2.82 -11.22
N GLN A 5 -2.72 -1.65 -11.81
CA GLN A 5 -1.66 -0.68 -12.11
C GLN A 5 -0.95 -0.23 -10.82
N LEU A 6 -1.71 0.09 -9.78
CA LEU A 6 -1.13 0.47 -8.49
C LEU A 6 -0.30 -0.67 -7.89
N ALA A 7 -0.78 -1.91 -7.97
CA ALA A 7 -0.02 -3.08 -7.51
C ALA A 7 1.31 -3.24 -8.26
N GLN A 8 1.31 -3.07 -9.59
CA GLN A 8 2.54 -3.09 -10.39
C GLN A 8 3.53 -2.00 -9.96
N GLU A 9 3.06 -0.77 -9.75
CA GLU A 9 3.88 0.34 -9.27
C GLU A 9 4.49 0.02 -7.89
N LEU A 10 3.69 -0.53 -6.96
CA LEU A 10 4.18 -0.89 -5.63
C LEU A 10 5.20 -2.06 -5.67
N ILE A 11 5.01 -3.03 -6.56
CA ILE A 11 5.96 -4.14 -6.76
C ILE A 11 7.31 -3.61 -7.23
N ALA A 12 7.31 -2.63 -8.14
CA ALA A 12 8.53 -2.00 -8.65
C ALA A 12 9.29 -1.17 -7.59
N LEU A 13 8.63 -0.79 -6.51
CA LEU A 13 9.26 -0.11 -5.37
C LEU A 13 9.76 -1.18 -4.39
N GLU A 14 11.07 -1.45 -4.45
CA GLU A 14 11.70 -2.45 -3.58
C GLU A 14 11.60 -2.04 -2.11
N SER A 15 10.96 -2.87 -1.30
CA SER A 15 10.77 -2.65 0.13
C SER A 15 11.09 -3.92 0.93
N MET A 16 12.13 -4.62 0.50
CA MET A 16 12.57 -5.85 1.19
C MET A 16 13.09 -5.55 2.59
N ASN A 17 12.77 -6.42 3.51
CA ASN A 17 13.28 -6.40 4.88
C ASN A 17 13.82 -7.80 5.25
N PRO A 18 15.04 -7.88 5.80
CA PRO A 18 15.97 -6.78 6.11
C PRO A 18 16.66 -6.17 4.89
N GLY A 19 17.13 -4.94 5.04
CA GLY A 19 18.07 -4.28 4.10
C GLY A 19 17.44 -3.37 3.06
N GLY A 20 16.11 -3.28 2.99
CA GLY A 20 15.40 -2.36 2.12
C GLY A 20 14.81 -1.14 2.85
N SER A 21 13.90 -0.46 2.17
CA SER A 21 13.21 0.72 2.70
C SER A 21 11.77 0.77 2.20
N GLU A 22 10.85 1.01 3.10
CA GLU A 22 9.43 1.19 2.78
C GLU A 22 9.08 2.63 2.42
N THR A 23 10.00 3.57 2.62
CA THR A 23 9.74 5.02 2.45
C THR A 23 9.16 5.36 1.08
N ALA A 24 9.70 4.78 0.00
CA ALA A 24 9.19 5.04 -1.36
C ALA A 24 7.74 4.54 -1.54
N CYS A 25 7.41 3.36 -1.01
CA CYS A 25 6.04 2.84 -1.01
C CYS A 25 5.10 3.74 -0.19
N ALA A 26 5.50 4.12 1.03
CA ALA A 26 4.72 5.00 1.90
C ALA A 26 4.46 6.35 1.24
N GLN A 27 5.48 6.98 0.65
CA GLN A 27 5.35 8.27 -0.05
C GLN A 27 4.46 8.17 -1.29
N ARG A 28 4.56 7.07 -2.06
CA ARG A 28 3.70 6.86 -3.23
C ARG A 28 2.24 6.75 -2.82
N LEU A 29 1.94 5.93 -1.80
CA LEU A 29 0.59 5.72 -1.29
C LEU A 29 0.02 7.00 -0.66
N GLY A 30 0.77 7.65 0.22
CA GLY A 30 0.35 8.89 0.85
C GLY A 30 0.08 10.00 -0.15
N GLY A 31 0.96 10.19 -1.14
CA GLY A 31 0.75 11.20 -2.19
C GLY A 31 -0.47 10.94 -3.08
N LEU A 32 -0.90 9.70 -3.26
CA LEU A 32 -2.16 9.37 -3.93
C LEU A 32 -3.36 9.72 -3.07
N LEU A 33 -3.30 9.36 -1.79
CA LEU A 33 -4.38 9.58 -0.83
C LEU A 33 -4.56 11.07 -0.53
N ASP A 34 -3.47 11.84 -0.38
CA ASP A 34 -3.52 13.30 -0.26
C ASP A 34 -4.27 13.95 -1.42
N LYS A 35 -3.95 13.56 -2.65
CA LYS A 35 -4.63 14.06 -3.86
C LYS A 35 -6.10 13.66 -3.92
N ALA A 36 -6.46 12.56 -3.26
CA ALA A 36 -7.84 12.08 -3.14
C ALA A 36 -8.59 12.66 -1.92
N GLY A 37 -8.01 13.66 -1.23
CA GLY A 37 -8.65 14.36 -0.12
C GLY A 37 -8.55 13.67 1.24
N PHE A 38 -7.65 12.69 1.39
CA PHE A 38 -7.35 12.10 2.69
C PHE A 38 -6.38 12.97 3.47
N THR A 39 -6.49 12.98 4.78
CA THR A 39 -5.46 13.50 5.68
C THR A 39 -4.44 12.39 5.92
N THR A 40 -3.18 12.63 5.55
CA THR A 40 -2.12 11.63 5.70
C THR A 40 -1.09 12.02 6.75
N SER A 41 -0.49 11.01 7.37
CA SER A 41 0.65 11.15 8.27
C SER A 41 1.65 10.04 8.05
N TYR A 42 2.93 10.36 8.20
CA TYR A 42 4.04 9.40 8.03
C TYR A 42 4.68 9.15 9.38
N HIS A 43 5.00 7.89 9.64
CA HIS A 43 5.58 7.43 10.90
C HIS A 43 6.83 6.62 10.61
N GLU A 44 8.00 7.21 10.79
CA GLU A 44 9.28 6.54 10.63
C GLU A 44 9.79 6.11 12.01
N PHE A 45 9.90 4.79 12.24
CA PHE A 45 10.37 4.25 13.52
C PHE A 45 11.87 3.88 13.51
N ALA A 46 12.47 3.75 12.31
CA ALA A 46 13.89 3.58 12.08
C ALA A 46 14.22 4.15 10.69
N PRO A 47 15.47 4.48 10.37
CA PRO A 47 15.84 5.02 9.06
C PRO A 47 15.34 4.16 7.89
N GLY A 48 14.54 4.76 7.01
CA GLY A 48 13.93 4.10 5.86
C GLY A 48 12.72 3.20 6.18
N ARG A 49 12.32 3.09 7.44
CA ARG A 49 11.20 2.25 7.90
C ARG A 49 9.97 3.12 8.16
N THR A 50 9.31 3.53 7.09
CA THR A 50 8.23 4.52 7.12
C THR A 50 6.88 3.87 6.87
N SER A 51 5.98 4.00 7.84
CA SER A 51 4.55 3.70 7.69
C SER A 51 3.80 4.95 7.23
N VAL A 52 2.66 4.78 6.56
CA VAL A 52 1.73 5.86 6.26
C VAL A 52 0.33 5.52 6.77
N VAL A 53 -0.29 6.49 7.41
CA VAL A 53 -1.67 6.43 7.89
C VAL A 53 -2.46 7.51 7.17
N ALA A 54 -3.64 7.15 6.68
CA ALA A 54 -4.53 8.08 6.00
C ALA A 54 -5.95 7.95 6.52
N SER A 55 -6.66 9.06 6.66
CA SER A 55 -8.05 9.08 7.11
C SER A 55 -8.89 10.06 6.31
N ARG A 56 -10.16 9.74 6.11
CA ARG A 56 -11.14 10.64 5.48
C ARG A 56 -12.53 10.38 6.06
N GLY A 57 -13.31 11.45 6.23
CA GLY A 57 -14.71 11.40 6.69
C GLY A 57 -14.84 11.01 8.16
N GLY A 58 -16.07 10.73 8.54
CA GLY A 58 -16.45 10.39 9.92
C GLY A 58 -16.67 11.60 10.81
N SER A 59 -17.73 11.51 11.62
CA SER A 59 -18.02 12.49 12.67
C SER A 59 -17.51 11.97 14.02
N PRO A 60 -17.25 12.85 15.01
CA PRO A 60 -16.88 12.41 16.36
C PRO A 60 -17.90 11.40 16.90
N GLY A 61 -17.42 10.21 17.29
CA GLY A 61 -18.25 9.11 17.79
C GLY A 61 -18.88 8.21 16.72
N SER A 62 -18.67 8.47 15.42
CA SER A 62 -19.07 7.55 14.36
C SER A 62 -18.19 6.29 14.34
N GLN A 63 -18.75 5.20 13.81
CA GLN A 63 -17.94 4.02 13.51
C GLN A 63 -17.02 4.30 12.32
N HIS A 64 -15.82 3.72 12.35
CA HIS A 64 -14.86 3.85 11.26
C HIS A 64 -14.58 2.46 10.65
N LEU A 65 -14.46 2.41 9.34
CA LEU A 65 -13.93 1.25 8.65
C LEU A 65 -12.41 1.40 8.59
N CYS A 66 -11.70 0.41 9.12
CA CYS A 66 -10.24 0.40 9.09
C CYS A 66 -9.75 -0.72 8.18
N PHE A 67 -8.89 -0.36 7.23
CA PHE A 67 -8.05 -1.30 6.49
C PHE A 67 -6.62 -1.16 6.97
N ALA A 68 -5.98 -2.28 7.29
CA ALA A 68 -4.59 -2.30 7.70
C ALA A 68 -3.83 -3.37 6.91
N GLY A 69 -2.60 -3.06 6.57
CA GLY A 69 -1.70 -4.00 5.91
C GLY A 69 -0.26 -3.50 5.95
N HIS A 70 0.68 -4.35 5.51
CA HIS A 70 2.10 -4.03 5.48
C HIS A 70 2.59 -3.75 4.05
N ILE A 71 3.65 -2.97 3.91
CA ILE A 71 4.24 -2.56 2.63
C ILE A 71 5.67 -3.04 2.45
N ASP A 72 6.25 -3.68 3.46
CA ASP A 72 7.50 -4.43 3.34
C ASP A 72 7.29 -5.78 2.64
N THR A 73 8.36 -6.38 2.23
CA THR A 73 8.39 -7.70 1.61
C THR A 73 9.60 -8.49 2.10
N VAL A 74 9.48 -9.82 2.15
CA VAL A 74 10.61 -10.69 2.45
C VAL A 74 11.62 -10.73 1.30
N PRO A 75 12.89 -11.09 1.56
CA PRO A 75 13.91 -11.29 0.53
C PRO A 75 13.50 -12.31 -0.53
N LEU A 76 14.16 -12.24 -1.70
CA LEU A 76 13.85 -13.12 -2.85
C LEU A 76 14.10 -14.60 -2.60
N GLY A 77 14.91 -14.93 -1.59
CA GLY A 77 15.33 -16.30 -1.30
C GLY A 77 16.45 -16.77 -2.23
N ASN A 78 16.76 -18.07 -2.19
CA ASN A 78 17.88 -18.68 -2.91
C ASN A 78 17.47 -19.35 -4.24
N ALA A 79 16.18 -19.51 -4.49
CA ALA A 79 15.69 -20.08 -5.74
C ALA A 79 15.75 -19.04 -6.86
N ALA A 80 16.14 -19.49 -8.07
CA ALA A 80 16.12 -18.62 -9.23
C ALA A 80 14.69 -18.22 -9.59
N TRP A 81 14.46 -16.94 -9.81
CA TRP A 81 13.20 -16.43 -10.34
C TRP A 81 13.18 -16.63 -11.85
N SER A 82 12.06 -17.08 -12.40
CA SER A 82 11.85 -17.22 -13.85
C SER A 82 11.49 -15.91 -14.56
N ILE A 83 11.27 -14.85 -13.78
CA ILE A 83 10.95 -13.49 -14.23
C ILE A 83 11.69 -12.50 -13.32
N ASP A 84 11.74 -11.23 -13.72
CA ASP A 84 12.18 -10.16 -12.80
C ASP A 84 11.16 -10.01 -11.67
N ALA A 85 11.63 -10.20 -10.44
CA ALA A 85 10.79 -10.16 -9.25
C ALA A 85 10.16 -8.79 -8.97
N PHE A 86 10.67 -7.73 -9.57
CA PHE A 86 10.19 -6.35 -9.36
C PHE A 86 9.55 -5.72 -10.61
N ALA A 87 9.44 -6.48 -11.72
CA ALA A 87 8.82 -5.97 -12.94
C ALA A 87 7.28 -5.80 -12.84
N GLY A 88 6.61 -6.49 -11.91
CA GLY A 88 5.15 -6.50 -11.87
C GLY A 88 4.53 -7.04 -13.16
N GLU A 89 5.11 -8.09 -13.73
CA GLU A 89 4.69 -8.64 -15.02
C GLU A 89 3.29 -9.26 -14.95
N ILE A 90 2.45 -8.96 -15.95
CA ILE A 90 1.17 -9.64 -16.13
C ILE A 90 1.31 -10.67 -17.24
N ARG A 91 1.09 -11.94 -16.88
CA ARG A 91 1.10 -13.07 -17.81
C ARG A 91 -0.09 -13.99 -17.52
N ASP A 92 -0.83 -14.38 -18.55
CA ASP A 92 -1.99 -15.27 -18.46
C ASP A 92 -3.01 -14.81 -17.38
N GLY A 93 -3.26 -13.51 -17.29
CA GLY A 93 -4.19 -12.92 -16.34
C GLY A 93 -3.73 -12.94 -14.87
N LYS A 94 -2.45 -13.21 -14.61
CA LYS A 94 -1.85 -13.24 -13.27
C LYS A 94 -0.78 -12.17 -13.16
N LEU A 95 -0.74 -11.50 -12.01
CA LEU A 95 0.31 -10.54 -11.65
C LEU A 95 1.44 -11.28 -10.92
N TYR A 96 2.64 -11.17 -11.46
CA TYR A 96 3.85 -11.77 -10.91
C TYR A 96 4.78 -10.72 -10.30
N GLY A 97 5.39 -11.06 -9.18
CA GLY A 97 6.43 -10.23 -8.55
C GLY A 97 6.50 -10.44 -7.05
N ARG A 98 7.60 -10.02 -6.42
CA ARG A 98 7.74 -10.04 -4.97
C ARG A 98 6.73 -9.08 -4.33
N GLY A 99 5.93 -9.60 -3.38
CA GLY A 99 4.87 -8.84 -2.73
C GLY A 99 3.54 -8.80 -3.51
N SER A 100 3.43 -9.46 -4.69
CA SER A 100 2.18 -9.48 -5.45
C SER A 100 1.03 -10.12 -4.67
N THR A 101 1.29 -11.15 -3.89
CA THR A 101 0.29 -11.81 -3.03
C THR A 101 0.34 -11.26 -1.60
N ASP A 102 1.52 -11.07 -1.05
CA ASP A 102 1.76 -10.66 0.33
C ASP A 102 2.63 -9.40 0.37
N MET A 103 2.00 -8.18 0.57
CA MET A 103 0.56 -8.04 0.35
C MET A 103 0.24 -6.78 -0.46
N LYS A 104 1.17 -6.35 -1.36
CA LYS A 104 1.03 -5.11 -2.15
C LYS A 104 -0.23 -5.06 -3.02
N ALA A 105 -0.71 -6.22 -3.52
CA ALA A 105 -1.98 -6.24 -4.25
C ALA A 105 -3.18 -5.97 -3.34
N GLY A 106 -3.16 -6.48 -2.09
CA GLY A 106 -4.18 -6.16 -1.09
C GLY A 106 -4.19 -4.67 -0.73
N ILE A 107 -2.99 -4.07 -0.53
CA ILE A 107 -2.83 -2.62 -0.34
C ILE A 107 -3.41 -1.86 -1.53
N ALA A 108 -3.02 -2.22 -2.76
CA ALA A 108 -3.51 -1.57 -3.96
C ALA A 108 -5.04 -1.65 -4.10
N ALA A 109 -5.64 -2.79 -3.74
CA ALA A 109 -7.07 -2.99 -3.81
C ALA A 109 -7.84 -2.05 -2.86
N PHE A 110 -7.48 -2.03 -1.57
CA PHE A 110 -8.21 -1.18 -0.64
C PHE A 110 -7.93 0.32 -0.83
N VAL A 111 -6.71 0.71 -1.21
CA VAL A 111 -6.38 2.11 -1.52
C VAL A 111 -7.15 2.58 -2.75
N SER A 112 -7.19 1.78 -3.82
CA SER A 112 -7.96 2.12 -5.02
C SER A 112 -9.45 2.23 -4.75
N ALA A 113 -10.01 1.31 -3.96
CA ALA A 113 -11.42 1.36 -3.55
C ALA A 113 -11.73 2.61 -2.72
N ALA A 114 -10.85 2.96 -1.76
CA ALA A 114 -11.02 4.16 -0.94
C ALA A 114 -10.97 5.45 -1.78
N ILE A 115 -10.07 5.53 -2.76
CA ILE A 115 -9.99 6.66 -3.69
C ILE A 115 -11.24 6.73 -4.57
N GLU A 116 -11.76 5.60 -5.04
CA GLU A 116 -12.96 5.54 -5.89
C GLU A 116 -14.23 5.98 -5.12
N MET A 117 -14.32 5.69 -3.83
CA MET A 117 -15.41 6.17 -2.98
C MET A 117 -15.47 7.70 -2.90
N GLY A 118 -14.31 8.35 -2.97
CA GLY A 118 -14.23 9.82 -3.08
C GLY A 118 -15.06 10.54 -2.01
N ASP A 119 -15.87 11.52 -2.45
CA ASP A 119 -16.66 12.38 -1.57
C ASP A 119 -17.76 11.63 -0.80
N ALA A 120 -18.13 10.41 -1.22
CA ALA A 120 -19.07 9.58 -0.49
C ALA A 120 -18.58 9.20 0.93
N LEU A 121 -17.27 9.30 1.17
CA LEU A 121 -16.69 9.08 2.50
C LEU A 121 -16.94 10.25 3.47
N ASP A 122 -17.18 11.45 2.97
CA ASP A 122 -17.29 12.66 3.81
C ASP A 122 -18.58 12.67 4.64
N ASP A 123 -19.65 12.09 4.09
CA ASP A 123 -20.98 12.03 4.73
C ASP A 123 -21.23 10.69 5.46
N GLY A 124 -20.28 9.77 5.40
CA GLY A 124 -20.41 8.41 5.90
C GLY A 124 -19.65 8.11 7.19
N PRO A 125 -19.56 6.83 7.55
CA PRO A 125 -18.57 6.37 8.55
C PRO A 125 -17.18 6.72 8.08
N GLY A 126 -16.31 7.15 9.00
CA GLY A 126 -14.94 7.48 8.67
C GLY A 126 -14.17 6.26 8.14
N THR A 127 -13.19 6.54 7.31
CA THR A 127 -12.29 5.50 6.77
C THR A 127 -10.86 5.77 7.24
N LEU A 128 -10.22 4.73 7.77
CA LEU A 128 -8.83 4.73 8.21
C LEU A 128 -8.05 3.69 7.42
N LEU A 129 -6.95 4.11 6.83
CA LEU A 129 -6.03 3.25 6.09
C LEU A 129 -4.68 3.26 6.80
N ILE A 130 -4.15 2.08 7.12
CA ILE A 130 -2.85 1.91 7.76
C ILE A 130 -2.00 1.03 6.85
N MET A 131 -0.95 1.60 6.27
CA MET A 131 0.05 0.89 5.47
C MET A 131 1.36 0.91 6.25
N ALA A 132 1.62 -0.17 6.96
CA ALA A 132 2.71 -0.28 7.91
C ALA A 132 4.02 -0.71 7.24
N ALA A 133 5.12 -0.10 7.64
CA ALA A 133 6.42 -0.73 7.56
C ALA A 133 6.50 -1.76 8.67
N GLY A 134 6.92 -2.97 8.35
CA GLY A 134 6.90 -4.09 9.29
C GLY A 134 8.14 -4.96 9.22
N GLU A 135 8.17 -5.99 10.04
CA GLU A 135 9.08 -7.12 9.94
C GLU A 135 8.24 -8.38 9.80
N GLU A 136 8.40 -9.07 8.68
CA GLU A 136 7.82 -10.38 8.46
C GLU A 136 8.71 -11.50 9.04
#